data_ac3e40aaf4b8102adc4f48a407ce8f34
#
_entry.id   ac3e40aaf4b8102adc4f48a407ce8f34
#
_cell.length_a   1.000
_cell.length_b   1.000
_cell.length_c   1.000
_cell.angle_alpha   90.00
_cell.angle_beta   90.00
_cell.angle_gamma   90.00
#
_symmetry.space_group_name_H-M   'P 1'
#
loop_
_entity.id
_entity.type
_entity.pdbx_description
1 polymer ?
#
loop_
_entity_poly.entity_id
_entity_poly.type
_entity_poly.pdbx_seq_one_letter_code
_entity_poly.pdbx_strand_id
1 'polypeptide(L)'
;MVGYALAIACATMGSPAAGSPAARADAPSCIEYDNAYKLEWQASWAVYQAGQQNPDDGRSSIVVDLPITIDAPLDKVWSVYSDLQNDLGRHPFLKGLVTHRTCDDGDFQVIDFTALEDIPMGPITYPGHTEAEQRINEAEHYYTSESWDLPNVTTHQLITFTDNGDGSTTVNEHITFVADAALIQFTADNGADSHRAYQNALKADIENGTL
;
A
#
# COMPACT_ATOMS: atom_id res chain seq x y z
N MET A 1 46.77 -70.83 -9.04
CA MET A 1 45.31 -70.85 -8.97
C MET A 1 44.92 -69.96 -7.79
N VAL A 2 44.49 -68.77 -8.05
CA VAL A 2 44.11 -67.78 -7.03
C VAL A 2 42.57 -67.63 -7.12
N GLY A 3 41.87 -68.09 -6.06
CA GLY A 3 40.41 -67.96 -5.98
C GLY A 3 40.00 -66.59 -5.48
N TYR A 4 39.16 -65.87 -6.21
CA TYR A 4 38.51 -64.65 -5.77
C TYR A 4 37.17 -64.99 -5.12
N ALA A 5 37.03 -64.63 -3.84
CA ALA A 5 35.74 -64.66 -3.13
C ALA A 5 34.99 -63.35 -3.40
N LEU A 6 33.79 -63.45 -3.94
CA LEU A 6 32.88 -62.31 -4.21
C LEU A 6 32.04 -62.05 -2.95
N ALA A 7 32.25 -60.94 -2.27
CA ALA A 7 31.43 -60.52 -1.17
C ALA A 7 30.23 -59.69 -1.72
N ILE A 8 29.00 -60.21 -1.51
CA ILE A 8 27.78 -59.50 -1.86
C ILE A 8 27.41 -58.61 -0.66
N ALA A 9 27.51 -57.28 -0.85
CA ALA A 9 27.02 -56.29 0.11
C ALA A 9 25.51 -56.09 -0.07
N CYS A 10 24.75 -56.43 0.94
CA CYS A 10 23.32 -56.17 1.02
C CYS A 10 23.12 -54.67 1.38
N ALA A 11 22.72 -53.86 0.41
CA ALA A 11 22.35 -52.47 0.67
C ALA A 11 20.92 -52.42 1.23
N THR A 12 20.78 -52.03 2.49
CA THR A 12 19.48 -51.70 3.09
C THR A 12 19.00 -50.37 2.53
N MET A 13 17.93 -50.40 1.72
CA MET A 13 17.24 -49.23 1.28
C MET A 13 16.49 -48.62 2.47
N GLY A 14 16.98 -47.48 2.97
CA GLY A 14 16.28 -46.65 3.92
C GLY A 14 15.04 -46.02 3.24
N SER A 15 13.86 -46.23 3.81
CA SER A 15 12.64 -45.56 3.37
C SER A 15 12.79 -44.02 3.51
N PRO A 16 12.37 -43.24 2.52
CA PRO A 16 12.35 -41.79 2.66
C PRO A 16 11.35 -41.45 3.77
N ALA A 17 11.79 -40.68 4.74
CA ALA A 17 10.90 -40.05 5.73
C ALA A 17 9.86 -39.22 5.00
N ALA A 18 8.58 -39.52 5.22
CA ALA A 18 7.49 -38.70 4.75
C ALA A 18 7.66 -37.29 5.36
N GLY A 19 8.03 -36.32 4.52
CA GLY A 19 8.07 -34.93 4.93
C GLY A 19 6.68 -34.54 5.42
N SER A 20 6.62 -33.92 6.60
CA SER A 20 5.38 -33.29 7.07
C SER A 20 4.84 -32.36 5.98
N PRO A 21 3.54 -32.40 5.69
CA PRO A 21 2.95 -31.45 4.76
C PRO A 21 3.23 -30.04 5.30
N ALA A 22 3.78 -29.18 4.44
CA ALA A 22 3.91 -27.76 4.75
C ALA A 22 2.53 -27.25 5.20
N ALA A 23 2.50 -26.53 6.32
CA ALA A 23 1.28 -25.89 6.79
C ALA A 23 0.73 -25.05 5.62
N ARG A 24 -0.50 -25.34 5.23
CA ARG A 24 -1.20 -24.57 4.21
C ARG A 24 -1.46 -23.23 4.84
N ALA A 25 -0.98 -22.14 4.25
CA ALA A 25 -1.36 -20.81 4.68
C ALA A 25 -2.90 -20.75 4.73
N ASP A 26 -3.44 -20.34 5.86
CA ASP A 26 -4.88 -20.18 5.99
C ASP A 26 -5.35 -19.17 4.93
N ALA A 27 -6.54 -19.41 4.36
CA ALA A 27 -7.10 -18.48 3.40
C ALA A 27 -7.36 -17.13 4.10
N PRO A 28 -7.16 -15.98 3.41
CA PRO A 28 -7.40 -14.66 3.99
C PRO A 28 -8.79 -14.58 4.62
N SER A 29 -8.87 -14.01 5.82
CA SER A 29 -10.13 -13.72 6.49
C SER A 29 -10.58 -12.32 6.10
N CYS A 30 -11.69 -12.21 5.35
CA CYS A 30 -12.17 -10.94 4.83
C CYS A 30 -13.56 -10.58 5.36
N ILE A 31 -13.74 -9.28 5.63
CA ILE A 31 -15.03 -8.66 5.89
C ILE A 31 -15.38 -7.80 4.66
N GLU A 32 -16.53 -8.08 4.05
CA GLU A 32 -17.06 -7.35 2.91
C GLU A 32 -18.10 -6.32 3.35
N TYR A 33 -18.08 -5.13 2.75
CA TYR A 33 -19.03 -4.06 3.02
C TYR A 33 -19.83 -3.74 1.76
N ASP A 34 -21.16 -3.81 1.84
CA ASP A 34 -22.03 -3.38 0.75
C ASP A 34 -22.21 -1.86 0.80
N ASN A 35 -21.93 -1.20 -0.33
CA ASN A 35 -22.12 0.24 -0.50
C ASN A 35 -22.31 0.61 -1.98
N ALA A 36 -22.66 1.87 -2.25
CA ALA A 36 -22.98 2.34 -3.60
C ALA A 36 -21.76 2.35 -4.56
N TYR A 37 -20.54 2.43 -4.05
CA TYR A 37 -19.31 2.56 -4.83
C TYR A 37 -18.61 1.22 -5.10
N LYS A 38 -19.06 0.13 -4.46
CA LYS A 38 -18.39 -1.18 -4.56
C LYS A 38 -18.25 -1.71 -6.00
N LEU A 39 -19.28 -1.54 -6.82
CA LEU A 39 -19.24 -1.98 -8.21
C LEU A 39 -18.26 -1.14 -9.05
N GLU A 40 -18.19 0.15 -8.77
CA GLU A 40 -17.23 1.07 -9.40
C GLU A 40 -15.80 0.65 -9.04
N TRP A 41 -15.53 0.43 -7.75
CA TRP A 41 -14.24 -0.06 -7.28
C TRP A 41 -13.85 -1.39 -7.96
N GLN A 42 -14.76 -2.36 -8.02
CA GLN A 42 -14.49 -3.67 -8.66
C GLN A 42 -14.15 -3.53 -10.14
N ALA A 43 -14.86 -2.66 -10.86
CA ALA A 43 -14.61 -2.43 -12.27
C ALA A 43 -13.25 -1.74 -12.50
N SER A 44 -12.95 -0.70 -11.72
CA SER A 44 -11.68 0.02 -11.76
C SER A 44 -10.51 -0.88 -11.39
N TRP A 45 -10.66 -1.71 -10.36
CA TRP A 45 -9.67 -2.71 -9.96
C TRP A 45 -9.33 -3.69 -11.07
N ALA A 46 -10.34 -4.18 -11.79
CA ALA A 46 -10.12 -5.08 -12.92
C ALA A 46 -9.34 -4.39 -14.06
N VAL A 47 -9.61 -3.10 -14.32
CA VAL A 47 -8.86 -2.30 -15.30
C VAL A 47 -7.42 -2.08 -14.84
N TYR A 48 -7.22 -1.70 -13.59
CA TYR A 48 -5.91 -1.53 -12.97
C TYR A 48 -5.07 -2.82 -13.09
N GLN A 49 -5.61 -3.96 -12.69
CA GLN A 49 -4.90 -5.25 -12.78
C GLN A 49 -4.55 -5.63 -14.22
N ALA A 50 -5.43 -5.36 -15.18
CA ALA A 50 -5.14 -5.59 -16.60
C ALA A 50 -3.99 -4.67 -17.09
N GLY A 51 -3.94 -3.42 -16.63
CA GLY A 51 -2.88 -2.46 -16.91
C GLY A 51 -1.51 -2.92 -16.37
N GLN A 52 -1.48 -3.51 -15.16
CA GLN A 52 -0.24 -4.02 -14.56
C GLN A 52 0.39 -5.17 -15.38
N GLN A 53 -0.39 -5.90 -16.15
CA GLN A 53 0.10 -6.96 -17.04
C GLN A 53 0.72 -6.42 -18.33
N ASN A 54 0.55 -5.13 -18.63
CA ASN A 54 1.10 -4.48 -19.81
C ASN A 54 1.82 -3.17 -19.45
N PRO A 55 3.03 -3.26 -18.84
CA PRO A 55 3.76 -2.10 -18.32
C PRO A 55 4.19 -1.10 -19.40
N ASP A 56 4.31 -1.54 -20.67
CA ASP A 56 4.67 -0.70 -21.82
C ASP A 56 3.42 -0.08 -22.49
N ASP A 57 2.55 0.53 -21.70
CA ASP A 57 1.29 1.12 -22.16
C ASP A 57 1.43 2.57 -22.68
N GLY A 58 2.67 3.09 -22.74
CA GLY A 58 2.97 4.43 -23.24
C GLY A 58 2.77 5.55 -22.22
N ARG A 59 2.44 5.22 -20.96
CA ARG A 59 2.40 6.19 -19.87
C ARG A 59 3.80 6.60 -19.43
N SER A 60 3.88 7.72 -18.73
CA SER A 60 5.11 8.22 -18.09
C SER A 60 5.01 8.09 -16.57
N SER A 61 6.15 8.03 -15.91
CA SER A 61 6.21 8.00 -14.43
C SER A 61 7.12 9.09 -13.87
N ILE A 62 6.75 9.58 -12.69
CA ILE A 62 7.58 10.50 -11.87
C ILE A 62 7.60 9.94 -10.45
N VAL A 63 8.79 9.86 -9.87
CA VAL A 63 9.01 9.40 -8.50
C VAL A 63 9.32 10.60 -7.61
N VAL A 64 8.71 10.64 -6.43
CA VAL A 64 8.92 11.68 -5.42
C VAL A 64 9.12 11.04 -4.07
N ASP A 65 10.11 11.53 -3.31
CA ASP A 65 10.30 11.19 -1.90
C ASP A 65 9.91 12.39 -1.03
N LEU A 66 9.08 12.14 -0.03
CA LEU A 66 8.54 13.14 0.88
C LEU A 66 8.90 12.76 2.34
N PRO A 67 10.14 13.00 2.78
CA PRO A 67 10.50 12.78 4.18
C PRO A 67 9.98 13.91 5.06
N ILE A 68 9.49 13.54 6.27
CA ILE A 68 9.14 14.47 7.33
C ILE A 68 9.55 13.88 8.68
N THR A 69 10.10 14.74 9.58
CA THR A 69 10.40 14.35 10.96
C THR A 69 9.33 14.90 11.90
N ILE A 70 8.80 14.04 12.76
CA ILE A 70 7.74 14.32 13.73
C ILE A 70 8.32 14.14 15.13
N ASP A 71 8.15 15.12 16.00
CA ASP A 71 8.61 15.09 17.40
C ASP A 71 7.64 14.26 18.27
N ALA A 72 7.63 12.95 17.98
CA ALA A 72 6.85 11.95 18.69
C ALA A 72 7.46 10.55 18.49
N PRO A 73 7.28 9.63 19.48
CA PRO A 73 7.76 8.25 19.37
C PRO A 73 7.11 7.48 18.22
N LEU A 74 7.84 6.49 17.69
CA LEU A 74 7.43 5.65 16.57
C LEU A 74 6.01 5.08 16.73
N ASP A 75 5.71 4.46 17.87
CA ASP A 75 4.39 3.85 18.12
C ASP A 75 3.25 4.86 18.01
N LYS A 76 3.49 6.10 18.45
CA LYS A 76 2.51 7.18 18.35
C LYS A 76 2.29 7.61 16.90
N VAL A 77 3.38 7.85 16.17
CA VAL A 77 3.31 8.27 14.77
C VAL A 77 2.68 7.16 13.92
N TRP A 78 3.11 5.91 14.13
CA TRP A 78 2.55 4.75 13.47
C TRP A 78 1.04 4.62 13.69
N SER A 79 0.58 4.66 14.94
CA SER A 79 -0.85 4.52 15.27
C SER A 79 -1.74 5.57 14.61
N VAL A 80 -1.18 6.74 14.27
CA VAL A 80 -1.91 7.80 13.59
C VAL A 80 -1.89 7.60 12.07
N TYR A 81 -0.74 7.31 11.49
CA TYR A 81 -0.60 7.15 10.04
C TYR A 81 -1.23 5.86 9.51
N SER A 82 -1.26 4.79 10.29
CA SER A 82 -1.86 3.51 9.87
C SER A 82 -3.40 3.52 9.92
N ASP A 83 -4.02 4.49 10.59
CA ASP A 83 -5.48 4.66 10.62
C ASP A 83 -5.92 5.63 9.51
N LEU A 84 -6.42 5.08 8.41
CA LEU A 84 -6.90 5.80 7.23
C LEU A 84 -7.96 6.87 7.56
N GLN A 85 -8.70 6.75 8.67
CA GLN A 85 -9.68 7.75 9.08
C GLN A 85 -9.05 9.08 9.51
N ASN A 86 -7.77 9.07 9.90
CA ASN A 86 -7.04 10.28 10.24
C ASN A 86 -6.71 11.15 9.02
N ASP A 87 -6.87 10.64 7.80
CA ASP A 87 -6.70 11.41 6.57
C ASP A 87 -7.83 12.43 6.36
N LEU A 88 -9.03 12.10 6.89
CA LEU A 88 -10.19 12.98 6.76
C LEU A 88 -9.97 14.33 7.45
N GLY A 89 -10.16 15.40 6.69
CA GLY A 89 -9.98 16.77 7.15
C GLY A 89 -8.51 17.25 7.17
N ARG A 90 -7.55 16.37 6.86
CA ARG A 90 -6.10 16.67 6.80
C ARG A 90 -5.56 16.59 5.38
N HIS A 91 -5.94 15.57 4.61
CA HIS A 91 -5.63 15.53 3.20
C HIS A 91 -6.51 16.57 2.46
N PRO A 92 -5.91 17.53 1.72
CA PRO A 92 -6.64 18.69 1.22
C PRO A 92 -7.74 18.37 0.21
N PHE A 93 -7.60 17.26 -0.53
CA PHE A 93 -8.59 16.87 -1.54
C PHE A 93 -9.66 15.95 -0.97
N LEU A 94 -9.35 15.21 0.08
CA LEU A 94 -10.19 14.15 0.62
C LEU A 94 -11.46 14.67 1.31
N LYS A 95 -12.63 14.20 0.88
CA LYS A 95 -13.96 14.52 1.43
C LYS A 95 -14.62 13.34 2.13
N GLY A 96 -14.26 12.13 1.74
CA GLY A 96 -14.83 10.92 2.32
C GLY A 96 -14.04 9.69 1.96
N LEU A 97 -14.25 8.64 2.75
CA LEU A 97 -13.69 7.31 2.54
C LEU A 97 -14.79 6.28 2.59
N VAL A 98 -14.82 5.39 1.62
CA VAL A 98 -15.81 4.31 1.54
C VAL A 98 -15.06 2.99 1.46
N THR A 99 -15.03 2.25 2.56
CA THR A 99 -14.39 0.93 2.63
C THR A 99 -15.28 -0.12 1.98
N HIS A 100 -14.69 -0.98 1.14
CA HIS A 100 -15.35 -2.07 0.43
C HIS A 100 -15.04 -3.44 1.03
N ARG A 101 -13.80 -3.61 1.48
CA ARG A 101 -13.32 -4.87 2.05
C ARG A 101 -12.18 -4.61 3.02
N THR A 102 -12.11 -5.41 4.08
CA THR A 102 -10.94 -5.49 4.96
C THR A 102 -10.57 -6.95 5.10
N CYS A 103 -9.33 -7.31 4.81
CA CYS A 103 -8.83 -8.67 4.93
C CYS A 103 -7.65 -8.74 5.90
N ASP A 104 -7.56 -9.86 6.58
CA ASP A 104 -6.34 -10.31 7.24
C ASP A 104 -5.66 -11.32 6.30
N ASP A 105 -4.53 -10.93 5.72
CA ASP A 105 -3.79 -11.68 4.69
C ASP A 105 -2.37 -11.95 5.19
N GLY A 106 -2.25 -12.81 6.18
CA GLY A 106 -0.99 -13.21 6.81
C GLY A 106 -0.34 -12.05 7.56
N ASP A 107 0.76 -11.50 7.02
CA ASP A 107 1.50 -10.42 7.67
C ASP A 107 0.87 -9.03 7.40
N PHE A 108 -0.23 -8.98 6.62
CA PHE A 108 -0.85 -7.73 6.19
C PHE A 108 -2.32 -7.64 6.57
N GLN A 109 -2.72 -6.46 7.04
CA GLN A 109 -4.10 -6.02 6.93
C GLN A 109 -4.27 -5.34 5.56
N VAL A 110 -5.27 -5.76 4.77
CA VAL A 110 -5.56 -5.20 3.45
C VAL A 110 -6.90 -4.48 3.51
N ILE A 111 -6.93 -3.24 3.03
CA ILE A 111 -8.13 -2.40 3.02
C ILE A 111 -8.38 -1.93 1.59
N ASP A 112 -9.52 -2.32 1.01
CA ASP A 112 -10.00 -1.82 -0.28
C ASP A 112 -10.99 -0.69 -0.03
N PHE A 113 -10.77 0.46 -0.67
CA PHE A 113 -11.62 1.63 -0.45
C PHE A 113 -11.70 2.55 -1.67
N THR A 114 -12.72 3.42 -1.69
CA THR A 114 -12.80 4.58 -2.58
C THR A 114 -12.56 5.84 -1.75
N ALA A 115 -11.61 6.66 -2.16
CA ALA A 115 -11.48 8.03 -1.69
C ALA A 115 -12.35 8.96 -2.55
N LEU A 116 -13.24 9.70 -1.88
CA LEU A 116 -14.04 10.74 -2.51
C LEU A 116 -13.29 12.06 -2.40
N GLU A 117 -12.98 12.68 -3.51
CA GLU A 117 -12.06 13.81 -3.56
C GLU A 117 -12.63 15.01 -4.31
N ASP A 118 -12.20 16.20 -3.88
CA ASP A 118 -12.37 17.46 -4.59
C ASP A 118 -11.00 17.91 -5.16
N ILE A 119 -10.69 17.51 -6.39
CA ILE A 119 -9.39 17.75 -7.02
C ILE A 119 -9.38 19.13 -7.70
N PRO A 120 -8.51 20.09 -7.30
CA PRO A 120 -8.43 21.39 -7.94
C PRO A 120 -7.78 21.29 -9.32
N MET A 121 -8.49 21.75 -10.35
CA MET A 121 -8.02 21.83 -11.73
C MET A 121 -8.08 23.27 -12.23
N GLY A 122 -7.18 24.10 -11.71
CA GLY A 122 -7.17 25.55 -11.99
C GLY A 122 -8.42 26.24 -11.42
N PRO A 123 -9.30 26.84 -12.25
CA PRO A 123 -10.48 27.57 -11.76
C PRO A 123 -11.67 26.65 -11.40
N ILE A 124 -11.58 25.36 -11.65
CA ILE A 124 -12.65 24.39 -11.39
C ILE A 124 -12.18 23.34 -10.40
N THR A 125 -13.15 22.72 -9.71
CA THR A 125 -12.93 21.54 -8.86
C THR A 125 -13.55 20.36 -9.55
N TYR A 126 -12.78 19.27 -9.68
CA TYR A 126 -13.25 18.00 -10.22
C TYR A 126 -13.58 17.06 -9.06
N PRO A 127 -14.84 16.59 -8.94
CA PRO A 127 -15.18 15.56 -7.96
C PRO A 127 -14.63 14.22 -8.47
N GLY A 128 -13.56 13.74 -7.83
CA GLY A 128 -12.88 12.50 -8.17
C GLY A 128 -13.30 11.35 -7.26
N HIS A 129 -13.24 10.13 -7.82
CA HIS A 129 -13.27 8.89 -7.07
C HIS A 129 -11.95 8.20 -7.33
N THR A 130 -11.11 8.14 -6.31
CA THR A 130 -9.83 7.43 -6.37
C THR A 130 -10.00 6.08 -5.70
N GLU A 131 -9.87 5.03 -6.50
CA GLU A 131 -9.99 3.67 -6.03
C GLU A 131 -8.65 3.19 -5.50
N ALA A 132 -8.64 2.54 -4.33
CA ALA A 132 -7.38 2.18 -3.68
C ALA A 132 -7.41 0.85 -2.93
N GLU A 133 -6.24 0.25 -2.81
CA GLU A 133 -5.92 -0.85 -1.89
C GLU A 133 -4.76 -0.41 -1.01
N GLN A 134 -4.93 -0.46 0.30
CA GLN A 134 -3.85 -0.25 1.27
C GLN A 134 -3.47 -1.59 1.92
N ARG A 135 -2.17 -1.85 2.06
CA ARG A 135 -1.62 -3.02 2.72
C ARG A 135 -0.73 -2.59 3.87
N ILE A 136 -1.14 -2.90 5.09
CA ILE A 136 -0.50 -2.47 6.34
C ILE A 136 0.25 -3.64 6.94
N ASN A 137 1.57 -3.50 7.16
CA ASN A 137 2.39 -4.43 7.92
C ASN A 137 2.63 -3.85 9.32
N GLU A 138 1.83 -4.32 10.28
CA GLU A 138 1.89 -3.86 11.68
C GLU A 138 3.22 -4.24 12.35
N ALA A 139 3.77 -5.41 12.02
CA ALA A 139 4.97 -5.92 12.68
C ALA A 139 6.24 -5.15 12.28
N GLU A 140 6.29 -4.65 11.04
CA GLU A 140 7.45 -3.97 10.48
C GLU A 140 7.25 -2.46 10.35
N HIS A 141 6.08 -1.94 10.75
CA HIS A 141 5.73 -0.53 10.69
C HIS A 141 5.99 0.08 9.31
N TYR A 142 5.30 -0.44 8.30
CA TYR A 142 5.19 0.19 6.99
C TYR A 142 3.85 -0.14 6.35
N TYR A 143 3.44 0.65 5.39
CA TYR A 143 2.32 0.28 4.53
C TYR A 143 2.57 0.71 3.09
N THR A 144 1.89 0.03 2.18
CA THR A 144 1.81 0.42 0.78
C THR A 144 0.39 0.84 0.45
N SER A 145 0.24 1.74 -0.50
CA SER A 145 -1.06 2.09 -1.08
C SER A 145 -0.94 2.11 -2.59
N GLU A 146 -1.85 1.39 -3.24
CA GLU A 146 -2.02 1.40 -4.68
C GLU A 146 -3.32 2.12 -4.99
N SER A 147 -3.28 3.15 -5.81
CA SER A 147 -4.48 3.87 -6.22
C SER A 147 -4.57 4.03 -7.74
N TRP A 148 -5.78 4.12 -8.21
CA TRP A 148 -6.09 4.31 -9.62
C TRP A 148 -7.35 5.15 -9.77
N ASP A 149 -7.34 6.05 -10.75
CA ASP A 149 -8.49 6.85 -11.09
C ASP A 149 -8.57 7.13 -12.61
N LEU A 150 -9.70 7.63 -13.04
CA LEU A 150 -9.89 8.08 -14.41
C LEU A 150 -9.20 9.45 -14.64
N PRO A 151 -8.60 9.69 -15.83
CA PRO A 151 -8.72 8.85 -17.04
C PRO A 151 -7.72 7.69 -17.14
N ASN A 152 -6.66 7.60 -16.39
CA ASN A 152 -5.66 6.54 -16.37
C ASN A 152 -4.46 6.95 -15.51
N VAL A 153 -4.74 7.39 -14.30
CA VAL A 153 -3.73 7.73 -13.30
C VAL A 153 -3.58 6.56 -12.34
N THR A 154 -2.35 6.18 -12.06
CA THR A 154 -2.02 5.23 -10.98
C THR A 154 -0.98 5.85 -10.07
N THR A 155 -1.11 5.57 -8.78
CA THR A 155 -0.14 6.01 -7.78
C THR A 155 0.29 4.79 -6.96
N HIS A 156 1.60 4.57 -6.87
CA HIS A 156 2.19 3.52 -6.04
C HIS A 156 2.91 4.20 -4.89
N GLN A 157 2.58 3.82 -3.66
CA GLN A 157 3.15 4.44 -2.48
C GLN A 157 3.75 3.39 -1.56
N LEU A 158 4.90 3.71 -0.99
CA LEU A 158 5.51 3.00 0.13
C LEU A 158 5.78 4.02 1.23
N ILE A 159 5.14 3.82 2.37
CA ILE A 159 5.30 4.68 3.54
C ILE A 159 6.07 3.91 4.61
N THR A 160 7.21 4.46 5.00
CA THR A 160 8.13 3.86 5.97
C THR A 160 8.37 4.77 7.17
N PHE A 161 8.66 4.17 8.31
CA PHE A 161 8.83 4.86 9.58
C PHE A 161 10.18 4.48 10.19
N THR A 162 10.93 5.48 10.66
CA THR A 162 12.24 5.29 11.29
C THR A 162 12.25 5.97 12.64
N ASP A 163 12.47 5.21 13.72
CA ASP A 163 12.77 5.75 15.04
C ASP A 163 14.18 6.36 15.02
N ASN A 164 14.28 7.66 15.28
CA ASN A 164 15.56 8.39 15.29
C ASN A 164 16.37 8.17 16.55
N GLY A 165 15.79 7.53 17.59
CA GLY A 165 16.44 7.25 18.86
C GLY A 165 16.53 8.44 19.83
N ASP A 166 15.97 9.59 19.48
CA ASP A 166 15.90 10.80 20.27
C ASP A 166 14.46 11.17 20.71
N GLY A 167 13.51 10.26 20.45
CA GLY A 167 12.09 10.45 20.74
C GLY A 167 11.30 11.04 19.57
N SER A 168 11.97 11.25 18.44
CA SER A 168 11.33 11.64 17.19
C SER A 168 11.29 10.49 16.18
N THR A 169 10.40 10.60 15.19
CA THR A 169 10.21 9.63 14.11
C THR A 169 10.31 10.31 12.75
N THR A 170 11.05 9.73 11.84
CA THR A 170 11.04 10.14 10.43
C THR A 170 10.07 9.26 9.65
N VAL A 171 9.10 9.88 8.99
CA VAL A 171 8.21 9.24 8.00
C VAL A 171 8.73 9.60 6.62
N ASN A 172 8.83 8.62 5.73
CA ASN A 172 9.12 8.85 4.31
C ASN A 172 8.03 8.23 3.45
N GLU A 173 7.39 9.06 2.64
CA GLU A 173 6.50 8.60 1.57
C GLU A 173 7.28 8.56 0.25
N HIS A 174 7.52 7.36 -0.25
CA HIS A 174 8.05 7.12 -1.58
C HIS A 174 6.88 6.92 -2.54
N ILE A 175 6.65 7.87 -3.44
CA ILE A 175 5.48 7.90 -4.31
C ILE A 175 5.91 7.82 -5.77
N THR A 176 5.36 6.87 -6.52
CA THR A 176 5.48 6.80 -7.97
C THR A 176 4.15 7.15 -8.60
N PHE A 177 4.08 8.28 -9.28
CA PHE A 177 2.94 8.68 -10.10
C PHE A 177 3.12 8.15 -11.52
N VAL A 178 2.05 7.60 -12.10
CA VAL A 178 2.02 7.09 -13.47
C VAL A 178 0.78 7.63 -14.17
N ALA A 179 0.97 8.31 -15.28
CA ALA A 179 -0.11 8.90 -16.06
C ALA A 179 0.30 9.09 -17.53
N ASP A 180 -0.66 9.44 -18.39
CA ASP A 180 -0.37 9.86 -19.75
C ASP A 180 0.64 11.01 -19.77
N ALA A 181 1.53 11.02 -20.76
CA ALA A 181 2.62 12.00 -20.86
C ALA A 181 2.15 13.47 -20.79
N ALA A 182 0.92 13.74 -21.19
CA ALA A 182 0.33 15.08 -21.11
C ALA A 182 -0.13 15.48 -19.70
N LEU A 183 -0.32 14.51 -18.80
CA LEU A 183 -0.87 14.69 -17.45
C LEU A 183 0.17 14.47 -16.35
N ILE A 184 1.23 13.70 -16.62
CA ILE A 184 2.13 13.20 -15.58
C ILE A 184 2.74 14.33 -14.72
N GLN A 185 3.16 15.46 -15.32
CA GLN A 185 3.75 16.55 -14.55
C GLN A 185 2.70 17.20 -13.64
N PHE A 186 1.50 17.47 -14.17
CA PHE A 186 0.39 18.00 -13.37
C PHE A 186 0.02 17.06 -12.21
N THR A 187 -0.09 15.76 -12.49
CA THR A 187 -0.39 14.73 -11.48
C THR A 187 0.66 14.71 -10.39
N ALA A 188 1.94 14.66 -10.76
CA ALA A 188 3.03 14.58 -9.79
C ALA A 188 3.16 15.84 -8.93
N ASP A 189 3.03 17.04 -9.53
CA ASP A 189 3.14 18.31 -8.79
C ASP A 189 1.98 18.46 -7.79
N ASN A 190 0.73 18.26 -8.22
CA ASN A 190 -0.44 18.38 -7.34
C ASN A 190 -0.48 17.26 -6.30
N GLY A 191 -0.15 16.02 -6.69
CA GLY A 191 -0.05 14.90 -5.76
C GLY A 191 0.99 15.16 -4.68
N ALA A 192 2.23 15.50 -5.06
CA ALA A 192 3.29 15.78 -4.09
C ALA A 192 2.94 16.94 -3.15
N ASP A 193 2.31 18.00 -3.65
CA ASP A 193 1.90 19.14 -2.83
C ASP A 193 0.77 18.78 -1.86
N SER A 194 -0.20 17.95 -2.28
CA SER A 194 -1.28 17.48 -1.41
C SER A 194 -0.76 16.57 -0.31
N HIS A 195 0.16 15.65 -0.62
CA HIS A 195 0.78 14.77 0.37
C HIS A 195 1.65 15.55 1.37
N ARG A 196 2.41 16.56 0.93
CA ARG A 196 3.13 17.45 1.86
C ARG A 196 2.20 18.21 2.78
N ALA A 197 1.07 18.72 2.28
CA ALA A 197 0.09 19.40 3.10
C ALA A 197 -0.53 18.46 4.14
N TYR A 198 -0.86 17.24 3.74
CA TYR A 198 -1.34 16.17 4.59
C TYR A 198 -0.34 15.81 5.69
N GLN A 199 0.92 15.51 5.34
CA GLN A 199 1.98 15.20 6.31
C GLN A 199 2.17 16.33 7.34
N ASN A 200 2.15 17.59 6.89
CA ASN A 200 2.27 18.73 7.79
C ASN A 200 1.08 18.86 8.75
N ALA A 201 -0.13 18.53 8.29
CA ALA A 201 -1.32 18.55 9.12
C ALA A 201 -1.26 17.43 10.18
N LEU A 202 -0.89 16.21 9.80
CA LEU A 202 -0.69 15.10 10.74
C LEU A 202 0.41 15.42 11.76
N LYS A 203 1.56 15.91 11.29
CA LYS A 203 2.65 16.34 12.17
C LYS A 203 2.15 17.33 13.23
N ALA A 204 1.45 18.38 12.80
CA ALA A 204 0.95 19.40 13.71
C ALA A 204 -0.01 18.82 14.76
N ASP A 205 -0.92 17.91 14.33
CA ASP A 205 -1.90 17.31 15.24
C ASP A 205 -1.29 16.29 16.20
N ILE A 206 -0.28 15.55 15.77
CA ILE A 206 0.47 14.63 16.64
C ILE A 206 1.26 15.42 17.68
N GLU A 207 2.02 16.44 17.27
CA GLU A 207 2.89 17.20 18.15
C GLU A 207 2.13 18.09 19.16
N ASN A 208 0.92 18.53 18.81
CA ASN A 208 0.07 19.30 19.74
C ASN A 208 -0.87 18.43 20.59
N GLY A 209 -0.90 17.11 20.39
CA GLY A 209 -1.71 16.16 21.13
C GLY A 209 -3.19 16.15 20.77
N THR A 210 -3.56 16.62 19.57
CA THR A 210 -4.91 16.50 19.01
C THR A 210 -5.19 15.05 18.52
N LEU A 211 -4.17 14.41 18.02
CA LEU A 211 -4.14 12.99 17.66
C LEU A 211 -3.20 12.23 18.60
#